data_9da381a2b129be5be995d3a9b8db9c8e
#
_entry.id   9da381a2b129be5be995d3a9b8db9c8e
#
_cell.length_a   1.000
_cell.length_b   1.000
_cell.length_c   1.000
_cell.angle_alpha   90.00
_cell.angle_beta   90.00
_cell.angle_gamma   90.00
#
_symmetry.space_group_name_H-M   'P 1'
#
loop_
_entity.id
_entity.type
_entity.pdbx_description
1 polymer ?
#
loop_
_entity_poly.entity_id
_entity_poly.type
_entity_poly.pdbx_seq_one_letter_code
_entity_poly.pdbx_strand_id
1 'polypeptide(L)'
;MTDLDDAPTRTRSRAPTREEPANGYRQPPQDLMAEQSVLGGMLLSKDAIADVVARLRPGDFYRPNHGVIYDAILDLYGHGEPADAVTVGAELDRRGQLQRVGGAPYLHTLIATVPTAANAGYYAGIVAE
;
A
#
# COMPACT_ATOMS: atom_id res chain seq x y z
N MET A 1 -43.65 3.00 -7.11
CA MET A 1 -43.30 3.17 -7.43
C MET A 1 -43.03 3.26 -7.37
N THR A 2 -43.46 3.05 -7.35
CA THR A 2 -43.01 3.13 -7.42
C THR A 2 -42.35 3.08 -7.06
N ASP A 3 -42.36 2.99 -7.14
CA ASP A 3 -41.58 2.94 -6.93
C ASP A 3 -40.96 2.92 -6.63
N LEU A 4 -40.93 2.83 -6.47
CA LEU A 4 -40.22 2.90 -6.29
C LEU A 4 -39.71 2.77 -6.01
N ASP A 5 -39.86 2.73 -6.02
CA ASP A 5 -39.29 2.60 -5.78
C ASP A 5 -38.78 2.44 -5.77
N ASP A 6 -38.90 2.46 -5.61
CA ASP A 6 -38.34 2.31 -5.63
C ASP A 6 -37.71 2.27 -5.68
N ALA A 7 -37.85 2.27 -5.43
CA ALA A 7 -37.13 2.29 -5.61
C ALA A 7 -36.44 2.30 -5.44
N PRO A 8 -36.09 2.25 -5.53
CA PRO A 8 -35.28 2.33 -5.48
C PRO A 8 -34.67 2.46 -5.21
N THR A 9 -34.60 2.43 -5.07
CA THR A 9 -33.88 2.54 -5.12
C THR A 9 -33.26 2.68 -4.93
N ARG A 10 -33.07 2.69 -4.80
CA ARG A 10 -32.42 2.79 -4.82
C ARG A 10 -31.75 2.91 -4.63
N THR A 11 -31.83 2.80 -4.31
CA THR A 11 -31.16 2.91 -4.33
C THR A 11 -30.66 2.87 -4.14
N ARG A 12 -30.28 2.73 -3.92
CA ARG A 12 -29.69 2.68 -4.00
C ARG A 12 -28.93 2.55 -3.92
N SER A 13 -28.96 2.39 -3.45
CA SER A 13 -28.19 2.21 -3.70
C SER A 13 -27.73 1.98 -3.48
N ARG A 14 -27.29 1.78 -3.37
CA ARG A 14 -26.68 1.49 -3.54
C ARG A 14 -26.04 1.11 -3.63
N ALA A 15 -26.05 0.85 -3.28
CA ALA A 15 -25.38 0.49 -3.71
C ALA A 15 -24.89 0.12 -3.64
N PRO A 16 -24.70 -0.06 -3.66
CA PRO A 16 -24.08 -0.31 -3.98
C PRO A 16 -23.68 -0.57 -3.91
N THR A 17 -23.42 -0.83 -3.93
CA THR A 17 -22.86 -1.05 -4.34
C THR A 17 -22.49 -1.47 -4.39
N ARG A 18 -22.45 -1.72 -4.45
CA ARG A 18 -21.91 -2.10 -4.87
C ARG A 18 -21.56 -2.67 -5.12
N GLU A 19 -21.35 -2.95 -5.12
CA GLU A 19 -20.83 -3.62 -5.62
C GLU A 19 -20.29 -4.22 -5.89
N GLU A 20 -20.15 -4.44 -6.04
CA GLU A 20 -19.43 -5.14 -6.46
C GLU A 20 -19.05 -5.80 -6.55
N PRO A 21 -18.87 -6.16 -6.84
CA PRO A 21 -18.29 -7.09 -6.99
C PRO A 21 -17.92 -7.55 -6.80
N ALA A 22 -18.19 -7.48 -6.84
CA ALA A 22 -17.75 -8.14 -6.93
C ALA A 22 -17.06 -8.49 -6.87
N ASN A 23 -17.32 -8.49 -6.71
CA ASN A 23 -16.52 -9.28 -6.63
C ASN A 23 -15.34 -9.27 -5.93
N GLY A 24 -15.27 -9.61 -5.39
CA GLY A 24 -14.07 -9.89 -4.69
C GLY A 24 -12.87 -9.09 -5.07
N TYR A 25 -13.02 -8.10 -5.84
CA TYR A 25 -11.92 -7.33 -6.36
C TYR A 25 -11.63 -6.08 -5.56
N ARG A 26 -12.51 -5.75 -4.66
CA ARG A 26 -12.30 -4.59 -3.81
C ARG A 26 -11.43 -5.01 -2.63
N GLN A 27 -10.34 -4.29 -2.42
CA GLN A 27 -9.47 -4.56 -1.30
C GLN A 27 -10.12 -4.08 -0.01
N PRO A 28 -10.20 -4.92 1.03
CA PRO A 28 -10.71 -4.48 2.32
C PRO A 28 -9.83 -3.39 2.93
N PRO A 29 -10.40 -2.47 3.72
CA PRO A 29 -9.60 -1.40 4.34
C PRO A 29 -8.45 -1.91 5.20
N GLN A 30 -8.60 -3.05 5.87
CA GLN A 30 -7.52 -3.58 6.69
C GLN A 30 -6.33 -4.02 5.84
N ASP A 31 -6.57 -4.50 4.61
CA ASP A 31 -5.48 -4.89 3.72
C ASP A 31 -4.74 -3.66 3.22
N LEU A 32 -5.46 -2.58 2.95
CA LEU A 32 -4.83 -1.32 2.57
C LEU A 32 -3.96 -0.80 3.70
N MET A 33 -4.46 -0.85 4.93
CA MET A 33 -3.67 -0.43 6.08
C MET A 33 -2.45 -1.33 6.27
N ALA A 34 -2.59 -2.63 5.98
CA ALA A 34 -1.46 -3.54 6.05
C ALA A 34 -0.39 -3.17 5.04
N GLU A 35 -0.78 -2.83 3.80
CA GLU A 35 0.18 -2.38 2.79
C GLU A 35 0.92 -1.13 3.24
N GLN A 36 0.19 -0.16 3.76
CA GLN A 36 0.80 1.07 4.24
C GLN A 36 1.74 0.81 5.42
N SER A 37 1.35 -0.08 6.32
CA SER A 37 2.17 -0.39 7.49
C SER A 37 3.43 -1.14 7.10
N VAL A 38 3.35 -2.03 6.11
CA VAL A 38 4.53 -2.73 5.60
C VAL A 38 5.54 -1.73 5.06
N LEU A 39 5.09 -0.85 4.16
CA LEU A 39 5.99 0.10 3.53
C LEU A 39 6.55 1.10 4.56
N GLY A 40 5.69 1.59 5.45
CA GLY A 40 6.15 2.50 6.49
C GLY A 40 7.18 1.86 7.40
N GLY A 41 6.98 0.59 7.77
CA GLY A 41 7.93 -0.14 8.59
C GLY A 41 9.27 -0.30 7.90
N MET A 42 9.25 -0.59 6.60
CA MET A 42 10.48 -0.71 5.82
C MET A 42 11.25 0.61 5.75
N LEU A 43 10.53 1.73 5.66
CA LEU A 43 11.15 3.05 5.63
C LEU A 43 11.77 3.41 6.97
N LEU A 44 11.35 2.78 8.06
CA LEU A 44 11.85 3.05 9.39
C LEU A 44 12.94 2.10 9.84
N SER A 45 12.99 0.89 9.29
CA SER A 45 13.86 -0.15 9.83
C SER A 45 14.42 -1.03 8.74
N LYS A 46 15.74 -1.15 8.70
CA LYS A 46 16.42 -2.06 7.77
C LYS A 46 16.07 -3.51 8.07
N ASP A 47 15.89 -3.85 9.34
CA ASP A 47 15.51 -5.22 9.71
C ASP A 47 14.13 -5.56 9.18
N ALA A 48 13.23 -4.58 9.16
CA ALA A 48 11.90 -4.77 8.59
C ALA A 48 11.98 -5.07 7.09
N ILE A 49 12.91 -4.43 6.38
CA ILE A 49 13.09 -4.72 4.96
C ILE A 49 13.45 -6.18 4.75
N ALA A 50 14.39 -6.70 5.52
CA ALA A 50 14.80 -8.09 5.39
C ALA A 50 13.63 -9.04 5.63
N ASP A 51 12.81 -8.77 6.65
CA ASP A 51 11.65 -9.61 6.97
C ASP A 51 10.62 -9.58 5.84
N VAL A 52 10.36 -8.41 5.29
CA VAL A 52 9.33 -8.25 4.27
C VAL A 52 9.78 -8.87 2.95
N VAL A 53 11.03 -8.67 2.56
CA VAL A 53 11.57 -9.19 1.30
C VAL A 53 11.43 -10.71 1.25
N ALA A 54 11.52 -11.38 2.39
CA ALA A 54 11.36 -12.83 2.45
C ALA A 54 9.92 -13.28 2.16
N ARG A 55 8.95 -12.36 2.19
CA ARG A 55 7.52 -12.72 2.12
C ARG A 55 6.78 -12.11 0.95
N LEU A 56 7.23 -10.98 0.40
CA LEU A 56 6.48 -10.21 -0.59
C LEU A 56 7.27 -9.95 -1.85
N ARG A 57 6.54 -9.90 -2.96
CA ARG A 57 7.03 -9.45 -4.26
C ARG A 57 6.30 -8.16 -4.61
N PRO A 58 6.86 -7.33 -5.52
CA PRO A 58 6.19 -6.08 -5.90
C PRO A 58 4.76 -6.27 -6.39
N GLY A 59 4.49 -7.38 -7.08
CA GLY A 59 3.15 -7.64 -7.60
C GLY A 59 2.12 -8.03 -6.56
N ASP A 60 2.53 -8.27 -5.32
CA ASP A 60 1.60 -8.63 -4.26
C ASP A 60 0.82 -7.44 -3.72
N PHE A 61 1.26 -6.21 -4.02
CA PHE A 61 0.55 -5.02 -3.56
C PHE A 61 -0.67 -4.77 -4.44
N TYR A 62 -1.79 -4.53 -3.81
CA TYR A 62 -3.01 -4.21 -4.52
C TYR A 62 -2.90 -2.84 -5.20
N ARG A 63 -2.33 -1.86 -4.51
CA ARG A 63 -2.17 -0.52 -5.06
C ARG A 63 -0.91 -0.44 -5.90
N PRO A 64 -1.04 -0.04 -7.18
CA PRO A 64 0.15 0.07 -8.04
C PRO A 64 1.23 1.00 -7.50
N ASN A 65 0.83 2.12 -6.87
CA ASN A 65 1.82 3.05 -6.32
C ASN A 65 2.60 2.41 -5.17
N HIS A 66 1.99 1.49 -4.42
CA HIS A 66 2.69 0.78 -3.36
C HIS A 66 3.74 -0.16 -3.94
N GLY A 67 3.43 -0.83 -5.05
CA GLY A 67 4.41 -1.66 -5.73
C GLY A 67 5.60 -0.87 -6.24
N VAL A 68 5.35 0.35 -6.72
CA VAL A 68 6.42 1.23 -7.20
C VAL A 68 7.34 1.64 -6.05
N ILE A 69 6.75 2.00 -4.90
CA ILE A 69 7.54 2.36 -3.72
C ILE A 69 8.35 1.18 -3.23
N TYR A 70 7.73 0.01 -3.16
CA TYR A 70 8.40 -1.22 -2.73
C TYR A 70 9.61 -1.53 -3.61
N ASP A 71 9.44 -1.39 -4.92
CA ASP A 71 10.51 -1.65 -5.87
C ASP A 71 11.69 -0.72 -5.66
N ALA A 72 11.41 0.56 -5.39
CA ALA A 72 12.49 1.52 -5.11
C ALA A 72 13.22 1.16 -3.82
N ILE A 73 12.49 0.72 -2.79
CA ILE A 73 13.10 0.28 -1.54
C ILE A 73 14.01 -0.91 -1.79
N LEU A 74 13.53 -1.89 -2.57
CA LEU A 74 14.32 -3.09 -2.87
C LEU A 74 15.61 -2.75 -3.61
N ASP A 75 15.55 -1.82 -4.55
CA ASP A 75 16.75 -1.43 -5.29
C ASP A 75 17.78 -0.81 -4.38
N LEU A 76 17.38 0.10 -3.51
CA LEU A 76 18.30 0.73 -2.57
C LEU A 76 18.87 -0.31 -1.61
N TYR A 77 18.02 -1.16 -1.08
CA TYR A 77 18.44 -2.20 -0.16
C TYR A 77 19.43 -3.16 -0.82
N GLY A 78 19.13 -3.56 -2.06
CA GLY A 78 19.98 -4.48 -2.80
C GLY A 78 21.36 -3.91 -3.14
N HIS A 79 21.47 -2.58 -3.19
CA HIS A 79 22.76 -1.90 -3.41
C HIS A 79 23.45 -1.53 -2.10
N GLY A 80 22.92 -1.96 -0.96
CA GLY A 80 23.52 -1.65 0.32
C GLY A 80 23.34 -0.20 0.75
N GLU A 81 22.35 0.50 0.17
CA GLU A 81 22.12 1.91 0.47
C GLU A 81 20.96 2.07 1.44
N PRO A 82 20.95 3.15 2.23
CA PRO A 82 19.80 3.40 3.09
C PRO A 82 18.51 3.52 2.27
N ALA A 83 17.41 3.04 2.83
CA ALA A 83 16.11 3.09 2.18
C ALA A 83 15.09 3.70 3.14
N ASP A 84 15.26 4.98 3.45
CA ASP A 84 14.35 5.75 4.29
C ASP A 84 13.51 6.69 3.42
N ALA A 85 12.68 7.52 4.04
CA ALA A 85 11.80 8.42 3.30
C ALA A 85 12.59 9.39 2.41
N VAL A 86 13.77 9.82 2.85
CA VAL A 86 14.58 10.77 2.08
C VAL A 86 15.18 10.09 0.86
N THR A 87 15.84 8.95 1.07
CA THR A 87 16.54 8.25 -0.03
C THR A 87 15.55 7.66 -1.02
N VAL A 88 14.45 7.11 -0.54
CA VAL A 88 13.42 6.55 -1.42
C VAL A 88 12.75 7.66 -2.22
N GLY A 89 12.47 8.80 -1.58
CA GLY A 89 11.93 9.95 -2.29
C GLY A 89 12.87 10.43 -3.41
N ALA A 90 14.16 10.51 -3.13
CA ALA A 90 15.14 10.92 -4.13
C ALA A 90 15.21 9.91 -5.28
N GLU A 91 15.16 8.62 -4.96
CA GLU A 91 15.19 7.58 -6.00
C GLU A 91 13.95 7.64 -6.88
N LEU A 92 12.78 7.81 -6.28
CA LEU A 92 11.54 7.93 -7.04
C LEU A 92 11.53 9.18 -7.92
N ASP A 93 12.07 10.28 -7.40
CA ASP A 93 12.18 11.51 -8.17
C ASP A 93 13.11 11.32 -9.37
N ARG A 94 14.25 10.67 -9.15
CA ARG A 94 15.19 10.37 -10.22
C ARG A 94 14.53 9.53 -11.32
N ARG A 95 13.62 8.63 -10.95
CA ARG A 95 12.90 7.78 -11.91
C ARG A 95 11.70 8.48 -12.54
N GLY A 96 11.39 9.70 -12.12
CA GLY A 96 10.22 10.41 -12.60
C GLY A 96 8.91 9.85 -12.05
N GLN A 97 8.95 9.17 -10.92
CA GLN A 97 7.79 8.47 -10.35
C GLN A 97 7.30 9.07 -9.03
N LEU A 98 7.99 10.05 -8.47
CA LEU A 98 7.66 10.54 -7.13
C LEU A 98 6.24 11.10 -7.06
N GLN A 99 5.86 11.96 -8.00
CA GLN A 99 4.52 12.54 -7.97
C GLN A 99 3.45 11.50 -8.20
N ARG A 100 3.75 10.50 -9.02
CA ARG A 100 2.82 9.43 -9.33
C ARG A 100 2.43 8.63 -8.09
N VAL A 101 3.35 8.44 -7.16
CA VAL A 101 3.06 7.66 -5.95
C VAL A 101 2.44 8.49 -4.84
N GLY A 102 2.36 9.80 -5.01
CA GLY A 102 1.76 10.68 -4.01
C GLY A 102 2.74 11.70 -3.44
N GLY A 103 3.97 11.75 -3.95
CA GLY A 103 4.98 12.72 -3.53
C GLY A 103 5.59 12.38 -2.18
N ALA A 104 6.54 13.21 -1.76
CA ALA A 104 7.20 13.04 -0.47
C ALA A 104 6.21 13.01 0.70
N PRO A 105 5.13 13.82 0.71
CA PRO A 105 4.17 13.73 1.81
C PRO A 105 3.56 12.36 2.00
N TYR A 106 3.35 11.60 0.91
CA TYR A 106 2.80 10.28 1.05
C TYR A 106 3.75 9.32 1.74
N LEU A 107 5.06 9.45 1.48
CA LEU A 107 6.07 8.63 2.16
C LEU A 107 6.03 8.88 3.66
N HIS A 108 5.86 10.14 4.07
CA HIS A 108 5.72 10.47 5.49
C HIS A 108 4.41 9.94 6.07
N THR A 109 3.34 9.92 5.28
CA THR A 109 2.08 9.33 5.69
C THR A 109 2.26 7.84 5.99
N LEU A 110 3.02 7.12 5.15
CA LEU A 110 3.28 5.70 5.38
C LEU A 110 3.99 5.49 6.71
N ILE A 111 4.99 6.29 7.01
CA ILE A 111 5.71 6.19 8.27
C ILE A 111 4.76 6.44 9.45
N ALA A 112 3.90 7.44 9.32
CA ALA A 112 2.98 7.80 10.40
C ALA A 112 1.91 6.74 10.64
N THR A 113 1.62 5.91 9.64
CA THR A 113 0.60 4.87 9.72
C THR A 113 1.08 3.67 10.54
N VAL A 114 2.38 3.47 10.61
CA VAL A 114 2.96 2.26 11.18
C VAL A 114 2.82 2.23 12.72
N PRO A 115 2.20 1.18 13.28
CA PRO A 115 2.16 1.06 14.75
C PRO A 115 3.52 0.72 15.33
N THR A 116 4.23 -0.20 14.67
CA THR A 116 5.60 -0.55 15.03
C THR A 116 6.27 -1.23 13.85
N ALA A 117 7.50 -0.84 13.56
CA ALA A 117 8.26 -1.45 12.47
C ALA A 117 8.55 -2.93 12.74
N ALA A 118 8.59 -3.34 13.99
CA ALA A 118 8.86 -4.73 14.34
C ALA A 118 7.80 -5.70 13.81
N ASN A 119 6.59 -5.20 13.51
CA ASN A 119 5.49 -6.04 13.03
C ASN A 119 5.40 -6.07 11.50
N ALA A 120 6.35 -5.48 10.79
CA ALA A 120 6.26 -5.39 9.32
C ALA A 120 6.14 -6.78 8.68
N GLY A 121 6.87 -7.77 9.18
CA GLY A 121 6.79 -9.12 8.64
C GLY A 121 5.39 -9.73 8.81
N TYR A 122 4.75 -9.45 9.92
CA TYR A 122 3.39 -9.91 10.14
C TYR A 122 2.40 -9.29 9.15
N TYR A 123 2.51 -7.97 8.97
CA TYR A 123 1.65 -7.28 8.01
C TYR A 123 1.92 -7.73 6.57
N ALA A 124 3.18 -8.09 6.27
CA ALA A 124 3.53 -8.62 4.97
C ALA A 124 2.78 -9.91 4.69
N GLY A 125 2.58 -10.75 5.71
CA GLY A 125 1.79 -11.96 5.56
C GLY A 125 0.35 -11.67 5.17
N ILE A 126 -0.22 -10.59 5.68
CA ILE A 126 -1.58 -10.19 5.32
C ILE A 126 -1.63 -9.74 3.86
N VAL A 127 -0.64 -8.96 3.42
CA VAL A 127 -0.58 -8.46 2.05
C VAL A 127 -0.42 -9.61 1.06
N ALA A 128 0.38 -10.62 1.43
CA ALA A 128 0.65 -11.75 0.54
C ALA A 128 -0.59 -12.63 0.32
N GLU A 129 -1.57 -12.57 1.21
CA GLU A 129 -2.79 -13.33 1.02
C GLU A 129 -3.64 -12.73 -0.10
#